data_50c315faf2de7cead589c2ec40038f5f
#
_entry.id   50c315faf2de7cead589c2ec40038f5f
#
_cell.length_a   1.000
_cell.length_b   1.000
_cell.length_c   1.000
_cell.angle_alpha   90.00
_cell.angle_beta   90.00
_cell.angle_gamma   90.00
#
_symmetry.space_group_name_H-M   'P 1'
#
loop_
_entity.id
_entity.type
_entity.pdbx_description
1 polymer ?
#
loop_
_entity_poly.entity_id
_entity_poly.type
_entity_poly.pdbx_seq_one_letter_code
_entity_poly.pdbx_strand_id
1 'polypeptide(L)'
;MRKFFHTSIIVRTDSGITTPAELRGKRIGVPEYQQTWAIWSRGILQHEFDVHARDIEWFMERNPDKSHGGATGFTAPPGVRVRQIPPSTNMGEMLLRGELDGALHYLVDRNLVDRSTVDVSGVTRYLFPDPAAEGRRFYAKTALFPINHTVVVRRSLLERHPWIALNLYAAFAAAKEEIARYGDSYLHWYFETGLLDGGVKRTLADNDPLGYGFRASRAVLETIAQYVHEQGLSARRVELKELFAASTLDM
;
A
#
# COMPACT_ATOMS: atom_id res chain seq x y z
N MET A 1 -4.38 7.93 2.95
CA MET A 1 -4.26 6.67 3.71
C MET A 1 -2.82 6.18 3.60
N ARG A 2 -2.22 5.79 4.73
CA ARG A 2 -0.89 5.17 4.82
C ARG A 2 -1.00 3.84 5.55
N LYS A 3 -0.19 2.85 5.16
CA LYS A 3 -0.16 1.53 5.80
C LYS A 3 1.12 0.77 5.42
N PHE A 4 1.59 -0.10 6.29
CA PHE A 4 2.63 -1.07 5.97
C PHE A 4 2.00 -2.26 5.22
N PHE A 5 1.89 -2.14 3.90
CA PHE A 5 1.09 -3.06 3.07
C PHE A 5 1.59 -4.51 3.11
N HIS A 6 2.89 -4.73 3.14
CA HIS A 6 3.50 -6.06 3.21
C HIS A 6 3.12 -6.85 4.47
N THR A 7 2.80 -6.15 5.57
CA THR A 7 2.41 -6.83 6.82
C THR A 7 1.04 -7.50 6.74
N SER A 8 0.27 -7.21 5.69
CA SER A 8 -1.06 -7.82 5.46
C SER A 8 -1.01 -9.02 4.51
N ILE A 9 0.17 -9.53 4.18
CA ILE A 9 0.33 -10.79 3.44
C ILE A 9 -0.16 -11.93 4.32
N ILE A 10 -1.07 -12.73 3.77
CA ILE A 10 -1.55 -13.97 4.42
C ILE A 10 -1.02 -15.19 3.68
N VAL A 11 -0.78 -16.26 4.41
CA VAL A 11 -0.36 -17.57 3.88
C VAL A 11 -1.19 -18.66 4.51
N ARG A 12 -1.41 -19.75 3.79
CA ARG A 12 -2.08 -20.92 4.36
C ARG A 12 -1.25 -21.52 5.48
N THR A 13 -1.91 -22.00 6.51
CA THR A 13 -1.27 -22.62 7.69
C THR A 13 -0.50 -23.90 7.36
N ASP A 14 -0.92 -24.62 6.32
CA ASP A 14 -0.32 -25.86 5.84
C ASP A 14 0.65 -25.67 4.65
N SER A 15 0.89 -24.42 4.20
CA SER A 15 1.77 -24.13 3.06
C SER A 15 3.26 -24.31 3.31
N GLY A 16 3.64 -24.44 4.58
CA GLY A 16 5.05 -24.47 5.01
C GLY A 16 5.77 -23.12 4.94
N ILE A 17 5.07 -22.04 4.54
CA ILE A 17 5.67 -20.69 4.43
C ILE A 17 5.75 -20.07 5.82
N THR A 18 6.94 -19.84 6.34
CA THR A 18 7.19 -19.22 7.67
C THR A 18 7.98 -17.92 7.54
N THR A 19 8.67 -17.72 6.42
CA THR A 19 9.49 -16.54 6.13
C THR A 19 9.17 -16.00 4.74
N PRO A 20 9.44 -14.70 4.45
CA PRO A 20 9.27 -14.14 3.12
C PRO A 20 10.02 -14.89 2.02
N ALA A 21 11.21 -15.44 2.30
CA ALA A 21 12.02 -16.18 1.32
C ALA A 21 11.30 -17.41 0.77
N GLU A 22 10.42 -18.03 1.57
CA GLU A 22 9.66 -19.23 1.19
C GLU A 22 8.46 -18.93 0.29
N LEU A 23 8.20 -17.66 -0.03
CA LEU A 23 7.24 -17.27 -1.07
C LEU A 23 7.74 -17.62 -2.49
N ARG A 24 9.06 -17.87 -2.66
CA ARG A 24 9.61 -18.26 -3.97
C ARG A 24 8.99 -19.58 -4.44
N GLY A 25 8.55 -19.59 -5.70
CA GLY A 25 7.87 -20.72 -6.31
C GLY A 25 6.42 -20.95 -5.87
N LYS A 26 5.87 -20.10 -4.99
CA LYS A 26 4.52 -20.25 -4.47
C LYS A 26 3.47 -19.54 -5.32
N ARG A 27 2.23 -20.00 -5.18
CA ARG A 27 1.03 -19.48 -5.85
C ARG A 27 0.38 -18.44 -4.94
N ILE A 28 0.51 -17.17 -5.31
CA ILE A 28 0.07 -16.05 -4.48
C ILE A 28 -1.05 -15.27 -5.18
N GLY A 29 -2.17 -15.15 -4.49
CA GLY A 29 -3.31 -14.37 -4.93
C GLY A 29 -3.06 -12.86 -4.78
N VAL A 30 -3.61 -12.09 -5.72
CA VAL A 30 -3.61 -10.63 -5.66
C VAL A 30 -4.90 -10.12 -6.30
N PRO A 31 -5.59 -9.12 -5.70
CA PRO A 31 -6.79 -8.57 -6.32
C PRO A 31 -6.50 -8.01 -7.71
N GLU A 32 -5.44 -7.20 -7.82
CA GLU A 32 -5.00 -6.58 -9.06
C GLU A 32 -3.47 -6.37 -9.00
N TYR A 33 -2.73 -6.86 -10.00
CA TYR A 33 -1.26 -6.85 -9.98
C TYR A 33 -0.69 -5.44 -9.89
N GLN A 34 -1.24 -4.47 -10.62
CA GLN A 34 -0.80 -3.08 -10.68
C GLN A 34 -1.38 -2.19 -9.57
N GLN A 35 -2.13 -2.73 -8.63
CA GLN A 35 -2.67 -2.00 -7.48
C GLN A 35 -1.53 -1.46 -6.60
N THR A 36 -1.65 -0.22 -6.12
CA THR A 36 -0.64 0.45 -5.27
C THR A 36 -0.19 -0.41 -4.09
N TRP A 37 -1.13 -1.05 -3.42
CA TRP A 37 -0.86 -1.95 -2.31
C TRP A 37 0.05 -3.13 -2.70
N ALA A 38 -0.25 -3.75 -3.85
CA ALA A 38 0.54 -4.86 -4.37
C ALA A 38 1.93 -4.39 -4.82
N ILE A 39 2.04 -3.20 -5.41
CA ILE A 39 3.33 -2.59 -5.80
C ILE A 39 4.23 -2.39 -4.57
N TRP A 40 3.69 -1.79 -3.50
CA TRP A 40 4.42 -1.62 -2.25
C TRP A 40 4.86 -2.95 -1.65
N SER A 41 3.96 -3.92 -1.55
CA SER A 41 4.26 -5.22 -0.97
C SER A 41 5.37 -5.94 -1.74
N ARG A 42 5.31 -5.98 -3.08
CA ARG A 42 6.35 -6.58 -3.90
C ARG A 42 7.68 -5.84 -3.82
N GLY A 43 7.64 -4.50 -3.84
CA GLY A 43 8.86 -3.70 -3.71
C GLY A 43 9.55 -3.94 -2.36
N ILE A 44 8.79 -4.00 -1.28
CA ILE A 44 9.33 -4.33 0.06
C ILE A 44 9.84 -5.76 0.11
N LEU A 45 9.11 -6.74 -0.46
CA LEU A 45 9.60 -8.12 -0.55
C LEU A 45 10.93 -8.21 -1.30
N GLN A 46 11.10 -7.46 -2.38
CA GLN A 46 12.33 -7.42 -3.16
C GLN A 46 13.48 -6.78 -2.38
N HIS A 47 13.28 -5.57 -1.84
CA HIS A 47 14.37 -4.79 -1.25
C HIS A 47 14.73 -5.20 0.19
N GLU A 48 13.79 -5.76 0.94
CA GLU A 48 14.02 -6.16 2.33
C GLU A 48 14.33 -7.65 2.48
N PHE A 49 13.85 -8.50 1.55
CA PHE A 49 13.88 -9.95 1.70
C PHE A 49 14.40 -10.67 0.45
N ASP A 50 14.84 -9.94 -0.58
CA ASP A 50 15.35 -10.50 -1.84
C ASP A 50 14.36 -11.47 -2.53
N VAL A 51 13.06 -11.21 -2.41
CA VAL A 51 12.01 -11.99 -3.09
C VAL A 51 11.45 -11.18 -4.22
N HIS A 52 11.82 -11.54 -5.46
CA HIS A 52 11.42 -10.81 -6.65
C HIS A 52 10.05 -11.24 -7.17
N ALA A 53 9.37 -10.34 -7.88
CA ALA A 53 8.06 -10.64 -8.47
C ALA A 53 8.10 -11.85 -9.43
N ARG A 54 9.20 -12.08 -10.14
CA ARG A 54 9.42 -13.23 -11.04
C ARG A 54 9.55 -14.57 -10.32
N ASP A 55 9.85 -14.55 -9.03
CA ASP A 55 10.04 -15.76 -8.21
C ASP A 55 8.71 -16.35 -7.74
N ILE A 56 7.62 -15.65 -7.95
CA ILE A 56 6.27 -15.98 -7.47
C ILE A 56 5.35 -16.21 -8.67
N GLU A 57 4.42 -17.14 -8.53
CA GLU A 57 3.32 -17.32 -9.48
C GLU A 57 2.09 -16.54 -8.99
N TRP A 58 1.73 -15.48 -9.73
CA TRP A 58 0.66 -14.57 -9.36
C TRP A 58 -0.68 -15.00 -9.93
N PHE A 59 -1.71 -14.94 -9.11
CA PHE A 59 -3.10 -15.19 -9.49
C PHE A 59 -3.91 -13.93 -9.25
N MET A 60 -4.32 -13.27 -10.34
CA MET A 60 -5.04 -12.01 -10.31
C MET A 60 -6.55 -12.23 -10.36
N GLU A 61 -7.29 -11.65 -9.39
CA GLU A 61 -8.71 -11.86 -9.26
C GLU A 61 -9.55 -10.95 -10.15
N ARG A 62 -9.21 -9.65 -10.20
CA ARG A 62 -9.99 -8.66 -10.94
C ARG A 62 -9.81 -8.81 -12.43
N ASN A 63 -10.95 -8.88 -13.13
CA ASN A 63 -10.98 -8.85 -14.58
C ASN A 63 -10.83 -7.41 -15.10
N PRO A 64 -10.42 -7.20 -16.37
CA PRO A 64 -10.26 -5.87 -16.95
C PRO A 64 -11.50 -4.97 -16.87
N ASP A 65 -12.71 -5.56 -16.95
CA ASP A 65 -13.99 -4.84 -16.84
C ASP A 65 -14.32 -4.36 -15.42
N LYS A 66 -13.61 -4.88 -14.41
CA LYS A 66 -13.79 -4.55 -12.99
C LYS A 66 -12.54 -3.97 -12.34
N SER A 67 -11.53 -3.64 -13.14
CA SER A 67 -10.30 -3.06 -12.63
C SER A 67 -10.52 -1.66 -12.04
N HIS A 68 -9.96 -1.40 -10.88
CA HIS A 68 -9.86 -0.06 -10.33
C HIS A 68 -8.80 0.76 -11.10
N GLY A 69 -9.21 1.90 -11.62
CA GLY A 69 -8.28 2.82 -12.27
C GLY A 69 -7.97 2.50 -13.73
N GLY A 70 -8.82 1.69 -14.37
CA GLY A 70 -8.76 1.54 -15.82
C GLY A 70 -7.48 0.90 -16.31
N ALA A 71 -7.01 -0.16 -15.65
CA ALA A 71 -5.88 -0.98 -16.09
C ALA A 71 -6.18 -1.70 -17.41
N THR A 72 -6.89 -1.03 -18.29
CA THR A 72 -7.11 -1.44 -19.66
C THR A 72 -5.76 -1.56 -20.36
N GLY A 73 -5.46 -2.77 -20.85
CA GLY A 73 -4.20 -3.05 -21.52
C GLY A 73 -3.06 -3.46 -20.60
N PHE A 74 -3.32 -3.79 -19.33
CA PHE A 74 -2.29 -4.40 -18.49
C PHE A 74 -1.79 -5.70 -19.12
N THR A 75 -0.47 -5.78 -19.28
CA THR A 75 0.25 -6.99 -19.64
C THR A 75 1.26 -7.31 -18.56
N ALA A 76 1.42 -8.59 -18.25
CA ALA A 76 2.41 -9.00 -17.26
C ALA A 76 3.82 -8.56 -17.70
N PRO A 77 4.64 -8.01 -16.80
CA PRO A 77 6.02 -7.66 -17.11
C PRO A 77 6.83 -8.88 -17.56
N PRO A 78 7.85 -8.70 -18.40
CA PRO A 78 8.69 -9.80 -18.85
C PRO A 78 9.25 -10.64 -17.70
N GLY A 79 9.11 -11.96 -17.79
CA GLY A 79 9.59 -12.91 -16.78
C GLY A 79 8.67 -13.06 -15.56
N VAL A 80 7.59 -12.29 -15.45
CA VAL A 80 6.62 -12.41 -14.38
C VAL A 80 5.42 -13.24 -14.84
N ARG A 81 5.07 -14.27 -14.08
CA ARG A 81 3.92 -15.14 -14.37
C ARG A 81 2.69 -14.62 -13.66
N VAL A 82 1.75 -14.06 -14.42
CA VAL A 82 0.45 -13.60 -13.91
C VAL A 82 -0.65 -14.39 -14.61
N ARG A 83 -1.45 -15.11 -13.84
CA ARG A 83 -2.63 -15.85 -14.32
C ARG A 83 -3.89 -15.17 -13.83
N GLN A 84 -4.90 -15.10 -14.69
CA GLN A 84 -6.23 -14.63 -14.30
C GLN A 84 -6.98 -15.74 -13.56
N ILE A 85 -7.55 -15.42 -12.40
CA ILE A 85 -8.48 -16.34 -11.71
C ILE A 85 -9.78 -16.43 -12.51
N PRO A 86 -10.23 -17.65 -12.89
CA PRO A 86 -11.45 -17.84 -13.67
C PRO A 86 -12.68 -17.22 -13.01
N PRO A 87 -13.67 -16.72 -13.80
CA PRO A 87 -14.91 -16.17 -13.25
C PRO A 87 -15.74 -17.16 -12.41
N SER A 88 -15.54 -18.46 -12.61
CA SER A 88 -16.23 -19.55 -11.88
C SER A 88 -15.74 -19.74 -10.45
N THR A 89 -14.65 -19.08 -10.05
CA THR A 89 -14.09 -19.14 -8.70
C THR A 89 -13.55 -17.77 -8.27
N ASN A 90 -13.01 -17.68 -7.08
CA ASN A 90 -12.41 -16.47 -6.52
C ASN A 90 -11.20 -16.82 -5.64
N MET A 91 -10.43 -15.82 -5.26
CA MET A 91 -9.22 -15.99 -4.46
C MET A 91 -9.48 -16.68 -3.12
N GLY A 92 -10.59 -16.36 -2.46
CA GLY A 92 -10.94 -16.96 -1.17
C GLY A 92 -11.26 -18.46 -1.28
N GLU A 93 -12.04 -18.87 -2.27
CA GLU A 93 -12.32 -20.27 -2.52
C GLU A 93 -11.06 -21.05 -2.91
N MET A 94 -10.17 -20.45 -3.71
CA MET A 94 -8.90 -21.07 -4.07
C MET A 94 -7.99 -21.24 -2.85
N LEU A 95 -7.99 -20.28 -1.92
CA LEU A 95 -7.30 -20.42 -0.63
C LEU A 95 -7.89 -21.58 0.20
N LEU A 96 -9.22 -21.67 0.31
CA LEU A 96 -9.87 -22.76 1.05
C LEU A 96 -9.52 -24.14 0.48
N ARG A 97 -9.47 -24.28 -0.85
CA ARG A 97 -9.15 -25.55 -1.53
C ARG A 97 -7.64 -25.85 -1.64
N GLY A 98 -6.75 -24.95 -1.18
CA GLY A 98 -5.31 -25.14 -1.31
C GLY A 98 -4.76 -24.96 -2.73
N GLU A 99 -5.50 -24.30 -3.60
CA GLU A 99 -5.09 -23.93 -4.96
C GLU A 99 -4.19 -22.69 -4.97
N LEU A 100 -4.23 -21.88 -3.89
CA LEU A 100 -3.29 -20.80 -3.58
C LEU A 100 -2.59 -21.09 -2.26
N ASP A 101 -1.34 -20.69 -2.17
CA ASP A 101 -0.51 -20.84 -0.97
C ASP A 101 -0.61 -19.60 -0.05
N GLY A 102 -1.06 -18.47 -0.59
CA GLY A 102 -1.26 -17.22 0.14
C GLY A 102 -1.83 -16.11 -0.73
N ALA A 103 -1.97 -14.91 -0.15
CA ALA A 103 -2.42 -13.71 -0.86
C ALA A 103 -1.73 -12.45 -0.33
N LEU A 104 -1.42 -11.49 -1.22
CA LEU A 104 -0.85 -10.21 -0.83
C LEU A 104 -1.86 -9.30 -0.12
N HIS A 105 -3.10 -9.38 -0.53
CA HIS A 105 -4.17 -8.53 -0.03
C HIS A 105 -5.49 -9.28 -0.16
N TYR A 106 -6.09 -9.59 0.96
CA TYR A 106 -7.37 -10.28 1.00
C TYR A 106 -8.40 -9.42 1.74
N LEU A 107 -9.47 -9.05 1.06
CA LEU A 107 -10.57 -8.28 1.60
C LEU A 107 -11.88 -9.01 1.37
N VAL A 108 -12.74 -9.01 2.39
CA VAL A 108 -14.09 -9.59 2.37
C VAL A 108 -15.14 -8.46 2.33
N ASP A 109 -14.85 -7.35 1.67
CA ASP A 109 -15.77 -6.23 1.56
C ASP A 109 -16.51 -6.28 0.22
N ARG A 110 -17.83 -6.52 0.29
CA ARG A 110 -18.71 -6.57 -0.89
C ARG A 110 -18.84 -5.24 -1.65
N ASN A 111 -18.46 -4.14 -1.03
CA ASN A 111 -18.44 -2.83 -1.69
C ASN A 111 -17.19 -2.63 -2.55
N LEU A 112 -16.20 -3.50 -2.41
CA LEU A 112 -15.03 -3.53 -3.27
C LEU A 112 -15.28 -4.41 -4.50
N VAL A 113 -14.49 -4.21 -5.53
CA VAL A 113 -14.61 -4.93 -6.81
C VAL A 113 -14.10 -6.38 -6.71
N ASP A 114 -13.73 -6.81 -5.52
CA ASP A 114 -13.24 -8.16 -5.25
C ASP A 114 -14.40 -9.16 -5.20
N ARG A 115 -14.16 -10.35 -5.73
CA ARG A 115 -15.17 -11.42 -5.80
C ARG A 115 -15.17 -12.30 -4.56
N SER A 116 -14.11 -12.25 -3.78
CA SER A 116 -13.94 -13.05 -2.58
C SER A 116 -14.80 -12.52 -1.44
N THR A 117 -15.66 -13.38 -0.92
CA THR A 117 -16.59 -13.06 0.18
C THR A 117 -16.53 -14.07 1.31
N VAL A 118 -15.65 -15.05 1.22
CA VAL A 118 -15.54 -16.14 2.21
C VAL A 118 -14.52 -15.82 3.27
N ASP A 119 -14.77 -16.25 4.50
CA ASP A 119 -13.80 -16.18 5.57
C ASP A 119 -12.72 -17.26 5.39
N VAL A 120 -11.48 -16.84 5.33
CA VAL A 120 -10.31 -17.72 5.19
C VAL A 120 -9.48 -17.81 6.47
N SER A 121 -9.91 -17.18 7.55
CA SER A 121 -9.15 -17.10 8.81
C SER A 121 -8.84 -18.48 9.42
N GLY A 122 -9.72 -19.47 9.19
CA GLY A 122 -9.52 -20.84 9.66
C GLY A 122 -8.40 -21.61 8.96
N VAL A 123 -7.96 -21.17 7.78
CA VAL A 123 -6.93 -21.85 6.97
C VAL A 123 -5.72 -20.98 6.68
N THR A 124 -5.73 -19.71 7.09
CA THR A 124 -4.64 -18.76 6.82
C THR A 124 -4.13 -18.11 8.11
N ARG A 125 -2.94 -17.57 8.02
CA ARG A 125 -2.33 -16.70 9.04
C ARG A 125 -1.54 -15.60 8.35
N TYR A 126 -1.19 -14.55 9.08
CA TYR A 126 -0.25 -13.57 8.58
C TYR A 126 1.13 -14.21 8.34
N LEU A 127 1.78 -13.79 7.26
CA LEU A 127 3.18 -14.15 6.98
C LEU A 127 4.10 -13.67 8.10
N PHE A 128 3.88 -12.44 8.56
CA PHE A 128 4.56 -11.87 9.73
C PHE A 128 3.69 -12.12 10.96
N PRO A 129 4.14 -12.95 11.93
CA PRO A 129 3.33 -13.30 13.10
C PRO A 129 2.87 -12.09 13.94
N ASP A 130 3.72 -11.05 14.02
CA ASP A 130 3.36 -9.73 14.57
C ASP A 130 3.48 -8.66 13.46
N PRO A 131 2.38 -8.36 12.73
CA PRO A 131 2.37 -7.34 11.70
C PRO A 131 2.76 -5.94 12.19
N ALA A 132 2.46 -5.62 13.45
CA ALA A 132 2.80 -4.33 14.04
C ALA A 132 4.30 -4.22 14.33
N ALA A 133 4.92 -5.28 14.85
CA ALA A 133 6.37 -5.33 15.05
C ALA A 133 7.12 -5.20 13.72
N GLU A 134 6.67 -5.90 12.68
CA GLU A 134 7.28 -5.77 11.34
C GLU A 134 7.11 -4.35 10.76
N GLY A 135 5.95 -3.74 10.92
CA GLY A 135 5.73 -2.36 10.50
C GLY A 135 6.70 -1.39 11.22
N ARG A 136 6.88 -1.55 12.53
CA ARG A 136 7.84 -0.76 13.31
C ARG A 136 9.29 -1.01 12.87
N ARG A 137 9.67 -2.28 12.64
CA ARG A 137 11.00 -2.64 12.13
C ARG A 137 11.28 -1.95 10.80
N PHE A 138 10.36 -2.06 9.86
CA PHE A 138 10.50 -1.45 8.54
C PHE A 138 10.61 0.07 8.63
N TYR A 139 9.76 0.71 9.42
CA TYR A 139 9.79 2.17 9.61
C TYR A 139 11.10 2.63 10.27
N ALA A 140 11.54 1.95 11.31
CA ALA A 140 12.79 2.27 12.00
C ALA A 140 14.02 2.16 11.08
N LYS A 141 14.01 1.19 10.15
CA LYS A 141 15.10 0.99 9.19
C LYS A 141 15.07 2.01 8.04
N THR A 142 13.89 2.35 7.54
CA THR A 142 13.74 3.05 6.26
C THR A 142 13.18 4.46 6.38
N ALA A 143 12.55 4.80 7.50
CA ALA A 143 11.72 5.99 7.69
C ALA A 143 10.56 6.12 6.67
N LEU A 144 10.24 5.05 5.94
CA LEU A 144 9.18 5.05 4.94
C LEU A 144 7.85 4.59 5.55
N PHE A 145 6.83 5.44 5.44
CA PHE A 145 5.45 5.05 5.73
C PHE A 145 4.63 5.10 4.43
N PRO A 146 4.39 3.95 3.79
CA PRO A 146 3.84 3.86 2.43
C PRO A 146 2.52 4.60 2.22
N ILE A 147 2.44 5.40 1.15
CA ILE A 147 1.25 6.16 0.73
C ILE A 147 0.43 5.31 -0.24
N ASN A 148 -0.89 5.25 -0.02
CA ASN A 148 -1.81 4.55 -0.92
C ASN A 148 -2.46 5.47 -1.96
N HIS A 149 -2.87 6.67 -1.56
CA HIS A 149 -3.64 7.57 -2.42
C HIS A 149 -3.03 8.96 -2.48
N THR A 150 -3.17 9.58 -3.64
CA THR A 150 -2.93 11.01 -3.87
C THR A 150 -4.19 11.66 -4.42
N VAL A 151 -4.29 12.97 -4.28
CA VAL A 151 -5.35 13.75 -4.92
C VAL A 151 -4.89 14.09 -6.33
N VAL A 152 -5.77 13.86 -7.31
CA VAL A 152 -5.52 14.19 -8.72
C VAL A 152 -6.46 15.28 -9.21
N VAL A 153 -5.94 16.18 -10.03
CA VAL A 153 -6.69 17.27 -10.66
C VAL A 153 -6.49 17.18 -12.18
N ARG A 154 -7.55 17.34 -12.94
CA ARG A 154 -7.43 17.38 -14.41
C ARG A 154 -6.48 18.50 -14.83
N ARG A 155 -5.54 18.22 -15.70
CA ARG A 155 -4.57 19.22 -16.20
C ARG A 155 -5.27 20.43 -16.80
N SER A 156 -6.30 20.24 -17.63
CA SER A 156 -7.07 21.33 -18.23
C SER A 156 -7.79 22.23 -17.21
N LEU A 157 -8.12 21.71 -16.03
CA LEU A 157 -8.67 22.50 -14.93
C LEU A 157 -7.57 23.34 -14.26
N LEU A 158 -6.40 22.72 -14.03
CA LEU A 158 -5.26 23.41 -13.45
C LEU A 158 -4.71 24.53 -14.35
N GLU A 159 -4.70 24.33 -15.67
CA GLU A 159 -4.29 25.33 -16.65
C GLU A 159 -5.23 26.55 -16.64
N ARG A 160 -6.52 26.34 -16.50
CA ARG A 160 -7.51 27.43 -16.41
C ARG A 160 -7.55 28.11 -15.05
N HIS A 161 -7.24 27.35 -13.99
CA HIS A 161 -7.36 27.78 -12.61
C HIS A 161 -6.13 27.34 -11.80
N PRO A 162 -4.95 27.94 -12.01
CA PRO A 162 -3.69 27.51 -11.39
C PRO A 162 -3.69 27.50 -9.86
N TRP A 163 -4.54 28.32 -9.24
CA TRP A 163 -4.70 28.43 -7.79
C TRP A 163 -5.33 27.18 -7.14
N ILE A 164 -6.01 26.31 -7.91
CA ILE A 164 -6.74 25.14 -7.36
C ILE A 164 -5.80 24.22 -6.59
N ALA A 165 -4.60 23.96 -7.11
CA ALA A 165 -3.66 23.02 -6.45
C ALA A 165 -3.29 23.50 -5.05
N LEU A 166 -2.97 24.79 -4.89
CA LEU A 166 -2.62 25.38 -3.59
C LEU A 166 -3.81 25.43 -2.64
N ASN A 167 -4.98 25.78 -3.14
CA ASN A 167 -6.19 25.85 -2.31
C ASN A 167 -6.63 24.45 -1.82
N LEU A 168 -6.52 23.42 -2.66
CA LEU A 168 -6.77 22.05 -2.24
C LEU A 168 -5.72 21.59 -1.20
N TYR A 169 -4.44 21.90 -1.42
CA TYR A 169 -3.40 21.61 -0.44
C TYR A 169 -3.72 22.28 0.91
N ALA A 170 -4.02 23.58 0.90
CA ALA A 170 -4.35 24.34 2.12
C ALA A 170 -5.59 23.77 2.84
N ALA A 171 -6.63 23.40 2.10
CA ALA A 171 -7.84 22.81 2.66
C ALA A 171 -7.57 21.46 3.34
N PHE A 172 -6.79 20.58 2.70
CA PHE A 172 -6.43 19.30 3.28
C PHE A 172 -5.46 19.45 4.46
N ALA A 173 -4.52 20.41 4.40
CA ALA A 173 -3.63 20.71 5.51
C ALA A 173 -4.42 21.20 6.73
N ALA A 174 -5.35 22.14 6.54
CA ALA A 174 -6.23 22.62 7.60
C ALA A 174 -7.11 21.49 8.20
N ALA A 175 -7.64 20.60 7.38
CA ALA A 175 -8.39 19.44 7.86
C ALA A 175 -7.52 18.49 8.70
N LYS A 176 -6.26 18.29 8.32
CA LYS A 176 -5.30 17.51 9.12
C LYS A 176 -5.01 18.17 10.47
N GLU A 177 -4.77 19.49 10.48
CA GLU A 177 -4.54 20.26 11.71
C GLU A 177 -5.75 20.19 12.66
N GLU A 178 -6.97 20.21 12.11
CA GLU A 178 -8.18 20.04 12.91
C GLU A 178 -8.22 18.68 13.61
N ILE A 179 -7.93 17.60 12.87
CA ILE A 179 -7.86 16.24 13.43
C ILE A 179 -6.75 16.15 14.49
N ALA A 180 -5.60 16.76 14.26
CA ALA A 180 -4.50 16.79 15.24
C ALA A 180 -4.93 17.49 16.53
N ARG A 181 -5.63 18.63 16.43
CA ARG A 181 -6.17 19.35 17.62
C ARG A 181 -7.18 18.49 18.42
N TYR A 182 -8.03 17.72 17.74
CA TYR A 182 -8.91 16.76 18.43
C TYR A 182 -8.11 15.67 19.13
N GLY A 183 -7.09 15.13 18.48
CA GLY A 183 -6.18 14.15 19.07
C GLY A 183 -5.48 14.69 20.32
N ASP A 184 -4.91 15.89 20.24
CA ASP A 184 -4.25 16.55 21.37
C ASP A 184 -5.22 16.81 22.53
N SER A 185 -6.43 17.27 22.22
CA SER A 185 -7.47 17.49 23.23
C SER A 185 -7.87 16.19 23.94
N TYR A 186 -7.98 15.08 23.18
CA TYR A 186 -8.28 13.77 23.76
C TYR A 186 -7.12 13.23 24.61
N LEU A 187 -5.89 13.34 24.13
CA LEU A 187 -4.69 12.87 24.82
C LEU A 187 -4.35 13.72 26.05
N HIS A 188 -4.81 14.98 26.11
CA HIS A 188 -4.57 15.90 27.23
C HIS A 188 -4.91 15.23 28.58
N TRP A 189 -6.05 14.55 28.69
CA TRP A 189 -6.47 13.89 29.93
C TRP A 189 -5.53 12.76 30.35
N TYR A 190 -4.90 12.08 29.40
CA TYR A 190 -3.93 11.02 29.71
C TYR A 190 -2.60 11.60 30.22
N PHE A 191 -2.22 12.80 29.77
CA PHE A 191 -1.06 13.52 30.30
C PHE A 191 -1.36 14.10 31.69
N GLU A 192 -2.54 14.68 31.92
CA GLU A 192 -2.96 15.23 33.19
C GLU A 192 -3.07 14.15 34.29
N THR A 193 -3.48 12.96 33.92
CA THR A 193 -3.58 11.81 34.86
C THR A 193 -2.26 11.07 35.05
N GLY A 194 -1.21 11.43 34.31
CA GLY A 194 0.09 10.74 34.35
C GLY A 194 0.11 9.37 33.69
N LEU A 195 -0.95 8.98 32.94
CA LEU A 195 -0.98 7.74 32.15
C LEU A 195 -0.07 7.80 30.92
N LEU A 196 0.20 9.01 30.42
CA LEU A 196 1.22 9.29 29.41
C LEU A 196 2.19 10.33 29.96
N ASP A 197 3.49 10.13 29.72
CA ASP A 197 4.52 11.06 30.19
C ASP A 197 4.82 12.18 29.16
N GLY A 198 5.50 13.25 29.63
CA GLY A 198 5.85 14.39 28.78
C GLY A 198 6.86 14.06 27.68
N GLY A 199 7.59 12.94 27.77
CA GLY A 199 8.48 12.45 26.69
C GLY A 199 7.68 11.98 25.49
N VAL A 200 6.57 11.26 25.72
CA VAL A 200 5.62 10.86 24.68
C VAL A 200 5.05 12.09 23.97
N LYS A 201 4.65 13.13 24.71
CA LYS A 201 4.11 14.36 24.12
C LYS A 201 5.13 15.03 23.19
N ARG A 202 6.38 15.13 23.60
CA ARG A 202 7.46 15.68 22.74
C ARG A 202 7.68 14.81 21.51
N THR A 203 7.76 13.50 21.68
CA THR A 203 7.94 12.56 20.57
C THR A 203 6.82 12.69 19.53
N LEU A 204 5.56 12.84 19.94
CA LEU A 204 4.43 13.05 19.03
C LEU A 204 4.51 14.39 18.29
N ALA A 205 4.96 15.45 18.96
CA ALA A 205 5.12 16.77 18.36
C ALA A 205 6.26 16.82 17.31
N ASP A 206 7.39 16.16 17.62
CA ASP A 206 8.59 16.22 16.78
C ASP A 206 8.60 15.21 15.63
N ASN A 207 7.77 14.17 15.69
CA ASN A 207 7.78 13.05 14.73
C ASN A 207 6.38 12.81 14.15
N ASP A 208 6.01 13.61 13.14
CA ASP A 208 4.77 13.38 12.40
C ASP A 208 4.96 12.36 11.26
N PRO A 209 4.56 11.09 11.45
CA PRO A 209 4.66 10.08 10.40
C PRO A 209 3.68 10.32 9.25
N LEU A 210 2.74 11.24 9.43
CA LEU A 210 1.72 11.63 8.47
C LEU A 210 2.06 12.95 7.77
N GLY A 211 3.35 13.26 7.63
CA GLY A 211 3.81 14.46 6.94
C GLY A 211 3.00 14.72 5.67
N TYR A 212 2.46 15.94 5.52
CA TYR A 212 1.60 16.32 4.41
C TYR A 212 2.37 17.21 3.42
N GLY A 213 2.09 17.04 2.13
CA GLY A 213 2.76 17.79 1.08
C GLY A 213 3.90 17.03 0.39
N PHE A 214 4.40 17.65 -0.67
CA PHE A 214 5.41 17.05 -1.54
C PHE A 214 6.74 16.84 -0.80
N ARG A 215 7.25 17.87 -0.12
CA ARG A 215 8.53 17.80 0.59
C ARG A 215 8.54 16.70 1.66
N ALA A 216 7.53 16.69 2.51
CA ALA A 216 7.41 15.73 3.59
C ALA A 216 7.22 14.28 3.09
N SER A 217 6.71 14.11 1.87
CA SER A 217 6.44 12.79 1.28
C SER A 217 7.46 12.37 0.23
N ARG A 218 8.47 13.18 -0.06
CA ARG A 218 9.37 13.01 -1.20
C ARG A 218 10.02 11.63 -1.24
N ALA A 219 10.64 11.18 -0.14
CA ALA A 219 11.31 9.88 -0.08
C ALA A 219 10.36 8.72 -0.39
N VAL A 220 9.14 8.76 0.15
CA VAL A 220 8.12 7.73 -0.09
C VAL A 220 7.65 7.75 -1.54
N LEU A 221 7.48 8.95 -2.14
CA LEU A 221 7.07 9.12 -3.54
C LEU A 221 8.18 8.66 -4.51
N GLU A 222 9.44 8.98 -4.23
CA GLU A 222 10.58 8.50 -5.02
C GLU A 222 10.70 6.97 -4.96
N THR A 223 10.46 6.39 -3.79
CA THR A 223 10.50 4.93 -3.61
C THR A 223 9.39 4.24 -4.40
N ILE A 224 8.13 4.73 -4.35
CA ILE A 224 7.07 4.10 -5.13
C ILE A 224 7.29 4.25 -6.64
N ALA A 225 7.81 5.39 -7.10
CA ALA A 225 8.16 5.60 -8.51
C ALA A 225 9.26 4.63 -8.97
N GLN A 226 10.24 4.37 -8.11
CA GLN A 226 11.25 3.34 -8.34
C GLN A 226 10.64 1.95 -8.42
N TYR A 227 9.81 1.56 -7.45
CA TYR A 227 9.17 0.24 -7.42
C TYR A 227 8.27 -0.01 -8.64
N VAL A 228 7.53 1.00 -9.10
CA VAL A 228 6.72 0.94 -10.32
C VAL A 228 7.59 0.62 -11.54
N HIS A 229 8.75 1.27 -11.65
CA HIS A 229 9.67 1.04 -12.76
C HIS A 229 10.36 -0.33 -12.68
N GLU A 230 10.92 -0.69 -11.53
CA GLU A 230 11.61 -1.97 -11.32
C GLU A 230 10.68 -3.18 -11.54
N GLN A 231 9.39 -3.01 -11.24
CA GLN A 231 8.37 -4.03 -11.47
C GLN A 231 7.84 -4.03 -12.91
N GLY A 232 8.41 -3.25 -13.83
CA GLY A 232 8.04 -3.22 -15.24
C GLY A 232 6.66 -2.61 -15.53
N LEU A 233 6.11 -1.84 -14.61
CA LEU A 233 4.80 -1.18 -14.75
C LEU A 233 4.90 0.20 -15.41
N SER A 234 6.10 0.70 -15.61
CA SER A 234 6.38 1.89 -16.41
C SER A 234 7.65 1.69 -17.25
N ALA A 235 7.67 2.26 -18.44
CA ALA A 235 8.80 2.16 -19.36
C ALA A 235 10.07 2.84 -18.83
N ARG A 236 9.92 3.83 -17.96
CA ARG A 236 11.02 4.53 -17.29
C ARG A 236 10.62 4.91 -15.87
N ARG A 237 11.61 5.19 -15.04
CA ARG A 237 11.35 5.85 -13.76
C ARG A 237 10.83 7.26 -14.03
N VAL A 238 9.63 7.56 -13.54
CA VAL A 238 9.00 8.87 -13.69
C VAL A 238 9.60 9.84 -12.68
N GLU A 239 9.94 11.05 -13.11
CA GLU A 239 10.37 12.11 -12.20
C GLU A 239 9.16 12.73 -11.51
N LEU A 240 9.25 12.92 -10.20
CA LEU A 240 8.12 13.41 -9.41
C LEU A 240 7.59 14.77 -9.89
N LYS A 241 8.46 15.66 -10.37
CA LYS A 241 8.06 16.96 -10.92
C LYS A 241 7.14 16.88 -12.14
N GLU A 242 7.10 15.73 -12.82
CA GLU A 242 6.18 15.48 -13.94
C GLU A 242 4.76 15.12 -13.47
N LEU A 243 4.63 14.64 -12.24
CA LEU A 243 3.37 14.15 -11.66
C LEU A 243 2.66 15.21 -10.83
N PHE A 244 3.41 16.16 -10.24
CA PHE A 244 2.87 17.14 -9.32
C PHE A 244 2.79 18.53 -9.96
N ALA A 245 1.78 19.31 -9.57
CA ALA A 245 1.67 20.70 -9.98
C ALA A 245 2.89 21.48 -9.48
N ALA A 246 3.52 22.28 -10.36
CA ALA A 246 4.74 23.02 -10.04
C ALA A 246 4.59 23.89 -8.77
N SER A 247 3.41 24.50 -8.58
CA SER A 247 3.10 25.31 -7.39
C SER A 247 3.08 24.53 -6.07
N THR A 248 3.07 23.19 -6.09
CA THR A 248 3.02 22.35 -4.87
C THR A 248 4.35 21.66 -4.58
N LEU A 249 5.38 21.85 -5.39
CA LEU A 249 6.68 21.17 -5.22
C LEU A 249 7.46 21.65 -3.99
N ASP A 250 7.13 22.83 -3.50
CA ASP A 250 7.77 23.43 -2.34
C ASP A 250 6.97 23.27 -1.03
N MET A 251 5.86 22.55 -1.08
CA MET A 251 4.96 22.33 0.05
C MET A 251 5.30 21.05 0.84
#